data_eec09b00580cb47c8f0bfda37c593a31
#
_entry.id   eec09b00580cb47c8f0bfda37c593a31
#
_cell.length_a   1.000
_cell.length_b   1.000
_cell.length_c   1.000
_cell.angle_alpha   90.00
_cell.angle_beta   90.00
_cell.angle_gamma   90.00
#
_symmetry.space_group_name_H-M   'P 1'
#
loop_
_entity.id
_entity.type
_entity.pdbx_description
1 polymer ?
#
loop_
_entity_poly.entity_id
_entity_poly.type
_entity_poly.pdbx_seq_one_letter_code
_entity_poly.pdbx_strand_id
1 'polypeptide(L)'
;MTQSVSFWTLGIGFVAPFVVFGSTPVFAQNVGDSFVVPNLPIQYDRGRNTGVLDRSRPEFDALGVKLGGFTLFPRVETTLGYSDNVYQTDTARTGDASFELSPSARLTSDWSRNALTLESGAGIKRFLSETRRNQETWYVGGSGRYDVGGQITVSGSARTQRAVEPPTSAAYPTAAAAASQYQTTQFQLNAGYAPGRLRLQGGVGFVALGFDDVLTFGNGVISQRNRNSHTSSGTGRAEYALSPDTSLFVQGSYERVDYARPLASGIPNRSSDTYRALGGATFDLSTLLRGSVGIGYIRRSYDAAIYRSIGGLTAEARLEYFPSPLTTVTLTGRRLIEDASFTNSGGFVNNTAALRVDHELLRYVLLNAQVGYERDTYRGSNAKLDIVRASGGVRYVLTRIFGIGASVTHDLRSAKGTGAGTSYHETRFLLSLVAQK
;
A
#
# COMPACT_ATOMS: atom_id res chain seq x y z
N MET A 1 -46.05 33.48 -24.13
CA MET A 1 -45.62 32.05 -24.04
C MET A 1 -44.13 32.04 -23.85
N THR A 2 -43.68 32.09 -22.60
CA THR A 2 -42.28 32.08 -22.17
C THR A 2 -42.05 30.76 -21.48
N GLN A 3 -41.32 29.85 -22.12
CA GLN A 3 -40.87 28.60 -21.50
C GLN A 3 -39.65 28.88 -20.61
N SER A 4 -39.79 28.65 -19.33
CA SER A 4 -38.72 28.64 -18.35
C SER A 4 -37.94 27.33 -18.46
N VAL A 5 -36.66 27.44 -18.78
CA VAL A 5 -35.69 26.31 -18.75
C VAL A 5 -35.23 26.15 -17.31
N SER A 6 -35.67 25.07 -16.66
CA SER A 6 -35.22 24.69 -15.33
C SER A 6 -33.82 24.06 -15.44
N PHE A 7 -32.81 24.72 -14.89
CA PHE A 7 -31.48 24.14 -14.67
C PHE A 7 -31.56 23.14 -13.52
N TRP A 8 -31.40 21.86 -13.81
CA TRP A 8 -31.17 20.84 -12.84
C TRP A 8 -29.72 20.97 -12.35
N THR A 9 -29.53 21.45 -11.14
CA THR A 9 -28.27 21.32 -10.41
C THR A 9 -28.12 19.86 -10.03
N LEU A 10 -27.30 19.14 -10.79
CA LEU A 10 -26.77 17.83 -10.41
C LEU A 10 -25.85 18.04 -9.19
N GLY A 11 -26.40 17.78 -8.01
CA GLY A 11 -25.62 17.62 -6.81
C GLY A 11 -24.72 16.39 -6.97
N ILE A 12 -23.44 16.62 -7.34
CA ILE A 12 -22.41 15.58 -7.31
C ILE A 12 -22.12 15.32 -5.84
N GLY A 13 -22.82 14.34 -5.27
CA GLY A 13 -22.47 13.75 -4.00
C GLY A 13 -21.13 13.04 -4.16
N PHE A 14 -20.06 13.68 -3.76
CA PHE A 14 -18.74 13.07 -3.62
C PHE A 14 -18.81 12.05 -2.48
N VAL A 15 -19.13 10.81 -2.79
CA VAL A 15 -18.76 9.68 -1.94
C VAL A 15 -17.27 9.47 -2.17
N ALA A 16 -16.43 10.01 -1.29
CA ALA A 16 -15.03 9.61 -1.25
C ALA A 16 -15.02 8.08 -1.11
N PRO A 17 -14.27 7.34 -1.93
CA PRO A 17 -14.10 5.92 -1.69
C PRO A 17 -13.46 5.80 -0.31
N PHE A 18 -14.25 5.34 0.66
CA PHE A 18 -13.71 4.88 1.92
C PHE A 18 -12.80 3.71 1.57
N VAL A 19 -11.50 3.93 1.59
CA VAL A 19 -10.55 2.84 1.63
C VAL A 19 -10.83 2.15 2.97
N VAL A 20 -11.73 1.19 2.94
CA VAL A 20 -11.83 0.21 4.00
C VAL A 20 -10.49 -0.51 3.97
N PHE A 21 -9.59 -0.14 4.87
CA PHE A 21 -8.47 -0.99 5.24
C PHE A 21 -9.06 -2.23 5.93
N GLY A 22 -9.77 -3.06 5.13
CA GLY A 22 -9.84 -4.47 5.46
C GLY A 22 -8.40 -4.94 5.53
N SER A 23 -8.09 -5.91 6.37
CA SER A 23 -6.86 -6.67 6.32
C SER A 23 -6.73 -7.31 4.94
N THR A 24 -6.45 -6.48 3.92
CA THR A 24 -5.89 -6.97 2.67
C THR A 24 -4.61 -7.67 3.08
N PRO A 25 -4.32 -8.89 2.62
CA PRO A 25 -2.98 -9.41 2.74
C PRO A 25 -2.10 -8.30 2.19
N VAL A 26 -1.33 -7.69 3.10
CA VAL A 26 -0.37 -6.67 2.73
C VAL A 26 0.53 -7.41 1.78
N PHE A 27 0.43 -7.14 0.46
CA PHE A 27 1.52 -7.48 -0.41
C PHE A 27 2.75 -6.96 0.28
N ALA A 28 3.78 -7.77 0.34
CA ALA A 28 5.04 -7.34 0.87
C ALA A 28 5.39 -6.04 0.16
N GLN A 29 5.03 -4.95 0.78
CA GLN A 29 5.48 -3.65 0.35
C GLN A 29 6.97 -3.71 0.62
N ASN A 30 7.76 -3.58 -0.40
CA ASN A 30 9.16 -3.28 -0.20
C ASN A 30 9.21 -2.08 0.74
N VAL A 31 9.94 -2.19 1.83
CA VAL A 31 9.96 -1.16 2.88
C VAL A 31 10.37 0.21 2.34
N GLY A 32 11.07 0.27 1.19
CA GLY A 32 11.40 1.50 0.49
C GLY A 32 10.28 2.08 -0.37
N ASP A 33 9.41 1.26 -0.89
CA ASP A 33 8.57 1.60 -2.03
C ASP A 33 7.23 2.28 -1.70
N SER A 34 6.66 1.98 -0.55
CA SER A 34 5.32 2.43 -0.20
C SER A 34 5.24 3.83 0.37
N PHE A 35 6.38 4.36 0.77
CA PHE A 35 6.41 5.55 1.60
C PHE A 35 6.72 6.83 0.84
N VAL A 36 7.13 6.73 -0.40
CA VAL A 36 8.01 7.71 -0.99
C VAL A 36 7.36 8.68 -1.96
N VAL A 37 6.27 8.31 -2.59
CA VAL A 37 5.60 9.22 -3.54
C VAL A 37 4.28 9.65 -2.94
N PRO A 38 4.01 10.96 -2.79
CA PRO A 38 2.67 11.42 -2.48
C PRO A 38 1.73 10.82 -3.53
N ASN A 39 0.92 9.85 -3.12
CA ASN A 39 -0.13 9.31 -3.98
C ASN A 39 -1.19 10.40 -4.11
N LEU A 40 -1.08 11.21 -5.16
CA LEU A 40 -2.17 12.11 -5.49
C LEU A 40 -3.41 11.25 -5.75
N PRO A 41 -4.57 11.60 -5.18
CA PRO A 41 -5.81 10.88 -5.42
C PRO A 41 -6.11 10.86 -6.92
N ILE A 42 -6.01 9.69 -7.54
CA ILE A 42 -6.34 9.53 -8.95
C ILE A 42 -7.85 9.39 -9.04
N GLN A 43 -8.52 10.38 -9.60
CA GLN A 43 -9.98 10.40 -9.75
C GLN A 43 -10.36 9.94 -11.16
N TYR A 44 -10.37 8.63 -11.38
CA TYR A 44 -10.90 8.03 -12.62
C TYR A 44 -12.34 7.51 -12.46
N ASP A 45 -12.81 7.33 -11.24
CA ASP A 45 -14.20 6.91 -10.95
C ASP A 45 -15.17 8.05 -11.25
N ARG A 46 -16.15 7.79 -12.11
CA ARG A 46 -17.25 8.71 -12.48
C ARG A 46 -18.59 8.29 -11.87
N GLY A 47 -18.55 7.39 -10.86
CA GLY A 47 -19.75 6.91 -10.18
C GLY A 47 -20.58 5.90 -10.97
N ARG A 48 -20.04 5.32 -12.05
CA ARG A 48 -20.76 4.35 -12.89
C ARG A 48 -20.71 2.93 -12.35
N ASN A 49 -19.65 2.61 -11.64
CA ASN A 49 -19.41 1.28 -11.09
C ASN A 49 -18.94 1.37 -9.65
N THR A 50 -19.35 0.39 -8.87
CA THR A 50 -18.84 0.21 -7.50
C THR A 50 -18.21 -1.16 -7.41
N GLY A 51 -16.93 -1.21 -6.98
CA GLY A 51 -16.21 -2.45 -6.76
C GLY A 51 -16.91 -3.34 -5.73
N VAL A 52 -16.70 -4.65 -5.83
CA VAL A 52 -17.33 -5.61 -4.89
C VAL A 52 -17.02 -5.26 -3.44
N LEU A 53 -15.79 -4.83 -3.14
CA LEU A 53 -15.40 -4.47 -1.77
C LEU A 53 -15.93 -3.11 -1.31
N ASP A 54 -16.20 -2.19 -2.25
CA ASP A 54 -16.65 -0.83 -1.96
C ASP A 54 -18.19 -0.72 -1.88
N ARG A 55 -18.89 -1.80 -2.24
CA ARG A 55 -20.35 -1.83 -2.23
C ARG A 55 -20.86 -1.84 -0.80
N SER A 56 -21.75 -0.92 -0.49
CA SER A 56 -22.46 -0.87 0.81
C SER A 56 -23.37 -2.11 0.98
N ARG A 57 -23.33 -2.67 2.18
CA ARG A 57 -24.16 -3.80 2.60
C ARG A 57 -24.84 -3.44 3.93
N PRO A 58 -25.87 -2.57 3.91
CA PRO A 58 -26.46 -2.01 5.12
C PRO A 58 -26.92 -3.06 6.14
N GLU A 59 -27.21 -4.28 5.65
CA GLU A 59 -27.61 -5.41 6.50
C GLU A 59 -26.44 -5.99 7.30
N PHE A 60 -25.20 -5.79 6.83
CA PHE A 60 -23.96 -6.37 7.35
C PHE A 60 -22.92 -5.32 7.74
N ASP A 61 -23.08 -4.08 7.31
CA ASP A 61 -22.15 -3.00 7.64
C ASP A 61 -22.27 -2.62 9.11
N ALA A 62 -21.14 -2.39 9.78
CA ALA A 62 -21.10 -1.93 11.17
C ALA A 62 -21.80 -0.56 11.29
N LEU A 63 -22.64 -0.42 12.30
CA LEU A 63 -23.37 0.84 12.52
C LEU A 63 -22.53 1.91 13.21
N GLY A 64 -21.52 1.48 13.96
CA GLY A 64 -20.72 2.36 14.81
C GLY A 64 -21.47 2.86 16.04
N VAL A 65 -20.76 3.59 16.88
CA VAL A 65 -21.29 4.26 18.07
C VAL A 65 -21.26 5.76 17.83
N LYS A 66 -22.42 6.40 17.89
CA LYS A 66 -22.53 7.86 17.70
C LYS A 66 -21.97 8.59 18.93
N LEU A 67 -21.06 9.52 18.69
CA LEU A 67 -20.40 10.37 19.68
C LEU A 67 -20.52 11.85 19.23
N GLY A 68 -21.69 12.44 19.41
CA GLY A 68 -21.97 13.79 18.90
C GLY A 68 -21.91 13.86 17.38
N GLY A 69 -21.02 14.68 16.83
CA GLY A 69 -20.79 14.83 15.38
C GLY A 69 -19.81 13.80 14.79
N PHE A 70 -19.56 12.70 15.49
CA PHE A 70 -18.66 11.63 15.06
C PHE A 70 -19.32 10.26 15.23
N THR A 71 -18.78 9.29 14.47
CA THR A 71 -19.13 7.87 14.63
C THR A 71 -17.87 7.07 14.89
N LEU A 72 -17.85 6.31 15.99
CA LEU A 72 -16.77 5.40 16.39
C LEU A 72 -17.08 3.99 15.91
N PHE A 73 -16.13 3.35 15.24
CA PHE A 73 -16.19 1.97 14.76
C PHE A 73 -15.10 1.14 15.47
N PRO A 74 -15.41 0.54 16.62
CA PRO A 74 -14.50 -0.39 17.27
C PRO A 74 -14.52 -1.74 16.56
N ARG A 75 -13.36 -2.40 16.48
CA ARG A 75 -13.18 -3.70 15.85
C ARG A 75 -12.11 -4.50 16.56
N VAL A 76 -12.35 -5.79 16.73
CA VAL A 76 -11.36 -6.76 17.20
C VAL A 76 -11.31 -7.89 16.19
N GLU A 77 -10.12 -8.24 15.74
CA GLU A 77 -9.89 -9.42 14.91
C GLU A 77 -8.97 -10.39 15.64
N THR A 78 -9.36 -11.66 15.64
CA THR A 78 -8.56 -12.76 16.18
C THR A 78 -8.24 -13.70 15.05
N THR A 79 -6.96 -14.01 14.85
CA THR A 79 -6.50 -14.86 13.75
C THR A 79 -5.69 -16.04 14.26
N LEU A 80 -6.06 -17.23 13.81
CA LEU A 80 -5.25 -18.45 13.89
C LEU A 80 -4.50 -18.59 12.58
N GLY A 81 -3.20 -18.77 12.63
CA GLY A 81 -2.33 -18.91 11.48
C GLY A 81 -1.46 -20.15 11.55
N TYR A 82 -1.08 -20.67 10.39
CA TYR A 82 -0.05 -21.68 10.24
C TYR A 82 0.84 -21.29 9.06
N SER A 83 2.14 -21.36 9.24
CA SER A 83 3.15 -21.22 8.18
C SER A 83 3.99 -22.50 8.12
N ASP A 84 4.27 -22.98 6.92
CA ASP A 84 5.15 -24.13 6.70
C ASP A 84 6.64 -23.76 6.69
N ASN A 85 6.97 -22.44 6.76
CA ASN A 85 8.34 -21.93 6.68
C ASN A 85 8.50 -20.56 7.38
N VAL A 86 8.37 -20.52 8.70
CA VAL A 86 8.39 -19.26 9.48
C VAL A 86 9.70 -18.47 9.40
N TYR A 87 10.79 -19.11 9.01
CA TYR A 87 12.10 -18.49 8.86
C TYR A 87 12.48 -18.17 7.41
N GLN A 88 11.62 -18.53 6.45
CA GLN A 88 11.82 -18.33 5.01
C GLN A 88 13.18 -18.84 4.52
N THR A 89 13.50 -20.08 4.90
CA THR A 89 14.71 -20.80 4.49
C THR A 89 14.45 -21.66 3.25
N ASP A 90 15.49 -21.89 2.45
CA ASP A 90 15.42 -22.77 1.28
C ASP A 90 15.35 -24.26 1.70
N THR A 91 16.20 -24.61 2.66
CA THR A 91 16.31 -25.94 3.24
C THR A 91 15.99 -25.89 4.73
N ALA A 92 15.74 -27.04 5.36
CA ALA A 92 15.43 -27.17 6.79
C ALA A 92 14.29 -26.24 7.22
N ARG A 93 13.20 -26.23 6.46
CA ARG A 93 12.02 -25.40 6.75
C ARG A 93 11.38 -25.77 8.07
N THR A 94 10.99 -24.76 8.82
CA THR A 94 10.32 -24.90 10.11
C THR A 94 8.90 -24.37 10.00
N GLY A 95 7.93 -25.24 10.22
CA GLY A 95 6.51 -24.84 10.29
C GLY A 95 6.14 -24.53 11.73
N ASP A 96 5.22 -23.57 11.90
CA ASP A 96 4.65 -23.26 13.21
C ASP A 96 3.26 -22.65 13.10
N ALA A 97 2.47 -22.83 14.12
CA ALA A 97 1.19 -22.18 14.27
C ALA A 97 1.31 -20.86 15.07
N SER A 98 0.40 -19.96 14.84
CA SER A 98 0.39 -18.66 15.51
C SER A 98 -1.03 -18.22 15.86
N PHE A 99 -1.13 -17.42 16.90
CA PHE A 99 -2.33 -16.70 17.31
C PHE A 99 -2.05 -15.20 17.24
N GLU A 100 -2.98 -14.44 16.68
CA GLU A 100 -2.89 -12.98 16.59
C GLU A 100 -4.17 -12.34 17.07
N LEU A 101 -4.04 -11.30 17.92
CA LEU A 101 -5.11 -10.44 18.39
C LEU A 101 -4.87 -9.02 17.87
N SER A 102 -5.84 -8.48 17.15
CA SER A 102 -5.73 -7.17 16.47
C SER A 102 -6.91 -6.26 16.80
N PRO A 103 -6.90 -5.57 17.95
CA PRO A 103 -7.87 -4.52 18.26
C PRO A 103 -7.60 -3.27 17.43
N SER A 104 -8.66 -2.61 16.97
CA SER A 104 -8.60 -1.33 16.25
C SER A 104 -9.83 -0.48 16.51
N ALA A 105 -9.69 0.82 16.28
CA ALA A 105 -10.78 1.77 16.36
C ALA A 105 -10.62 2.83 15.25
N ARG A 106 -11.72 3.21 14.64
CA ARG A 106 -11.81 4.30 13.68
C ARG A 106 -12.92 5.26 14.11
N LEU A 107 -12.60 6.54 14.17
CA LEU A 107 -13.53 7.64 14.46
C LEU A 107 -13.67 8.48 13.20
N THR A 108 -14.88 8.64 12.67
CA THR A 108 -15.17 9.44 11.48
C THR A 108 -16.12 10.57 11.82
N SER A 109 -15.88 11.76 11.28
CA SER A 109 -16.84 12.86 11.39
C SER A 109 -18.07 12.62 10.51
N ASP A 110 -19.22 13.10 10.98
CA ASP A 110 -20.50 13.04 10.25
C ASP A 110 -20.79 14.36 9.53
N TRP A 111 -19.78 15.18 9.25
CA TRP A 111 -19.92 16.49 8.62
C TRP A 111 -20.28 16.35 7.14
N SER A 112 -21.16 17.21 6.66
CA SER A 112 -21.69 17.13 5.29
C SER A 112 -20.69 17.55 4.21
N ARG A 113 -19.71 18.41 4.51
CA ARG A 113 -18.80 19.03 3.54
C ARG A 113 -17.35 18.70 3.76
N ASN A 114 -16.89 18.76 4.99
CA ASN A 114 -15.52 18.44 5.38
C ASN A 114 -15.49 17.03 5.99
N ALA A 115 -14.32 16.44 6.10
CA ALA A 115 -14.17 15.12 6.71
C ALA A 115 -12.96 15.09 7.64
N LEU A 116 -13.11 14.41 8.77
CA LEU A 116 -12.01 14.04 9.67
C LEU A 116 -12.14 12.57 10.02
N THR A 117 -11.05 11.84 9.88
CA THR A 117 -10.95 10.44 10.30
C THR A 117 -9.74 10.28 11.21
N LEU A 118 -9.93 9.66 12.36
CA LEU A 118 -8.85 9.20 13.24
C LEU A 118 -8.88 7.68 13.32
N GLU A 119 -7.73 7.05 13.36
CA GLU A 119 -7.62 5.60 13.42
C GLU A 119 -6.47 5.17 14.32
N SER A 120 -6.67 4.05 15.01
CA SER A 120 -5.63 3.40 15.80
C SER A 120 -5.84 1.90 15.82
N GLY A 121 -4.77 1.16 16.05
CA GLY A 121 -4.84 -0.28 16.22
C GLY A 121 -3.52 -0.85 16.72
N ALA A 122 -3.59 -2.10 17.17
CA ALA A 122 -2.45 -2.89 17.60
C ALA A 122 -2.58 -4.32 17.06
N GLY A 123 -1.46 -5.03 16.95
CA GLY A 123 -1.41 -6.44 16.60
C GLY A 123 -0.45 -7.14 17.54
N ILE A 124 -0.91 -8.20 18.18
CA ILE A 124 -0.12 -9.04 19.09
C ILE A 124 -0.13 -10.45 18.51
N LYS A 125 0.98 -10.84 17.87
CA LYS A 125 1.14 -12.18 17.27
C LYS A 125 2.07 -13.02 18.10
N ARG A 126 1.65 -14.24 18.43
CA ARG A 126 2.40 -15.22 19.21
C ARG A 126 2.48 -16.52 18.44
N PHE A 127 3.68 -17.03 18.28
CA PHE A 127 3.98 -18.34 17.71
C PHE A 127 3.99 -19.38 18.84
N LEU A 128 3.55 -20.60 18.54
CA LEU A 128 3.44 -21.65 19.56
C LEU A 128 4.81 -22.16 19.99
N SER A 129 5.69 -22.43 19.06
CA SER A 129 7.04 -22.99 19.31
C SER A 129 8.11 -21.97 19.05
N GLU A 130 8.03 -21.24 17.94
CA GLU A 130 9.07 -20.30 17.49
C GLU A 130 8.89 -18.90 18.10
N THR A 131 8.96 -18.82 19.43
CA THR A 131 8.67 -17.60 20.20
C THR A 131 9.56 -16.41 19.86
N ARG A 132 10.77 -16.63 19.29
CA ARG A 132 11.63 -15.56 18.75
C ARG A 132 10.99 -14.80 17.61
N ARG A 133 10.00 -15.40 16.93
CA ARG A 133 9.22 -14.78 15.85
C ARG A 133 7.99 -14.00 16.32
N ASN A 134 7.74 -13.92 17.62
CA ASN A 134 6.67 -13.12 18.20
C ASN A 134 6.78 -11.67 17.76
N GLN A 135 5.63 -11.04 17.50
CA GLN A 135 5.53 -9.72 16.88
C GLN A 135 4.54 -8.85 17.63
N GLU A 136 4.87 -7.58 17.73
CA GLU A 136 4.01 -6.54 18.27
C GLU A 136 4.02 -5.35 17.33
N THR A 137 2.85 -5.02 16.83
CA THR A 137 2.65 -3.92 15.88
C THR A 137 1.64 -2.95 16.44
N TRP A 138 1.70 -1.71 16.01
CA TRP A 138 0.68 -0.71 16.34
C TRP A 138 0.68 0.41 15.30
N TYR A 139 -0.42 1.12 15.22
CA TYR A 139 -0.51 2.35 14.45
C TYR A 139 -1.46 3.35 15.09
N VAL A 140 -1.18 4.63 14.85
CA VAL A 140 -2.07 5.76 15.11
C VAL A 140 -2.00 6.68 13.91
N GLY A 141 -3.13 7.14 13.43
CA GLY A 141 -3.19 8.03 12.29
C GLY A 141 -4.43 8.90 12.27
N GLY A 142 -4.39 9.89 11.41
CA GLY A 142 -5.52 10.74 11.13
C GLY A 142 -5.45 11.31 9.71
N SER A 143 -6.61 11.58 9.13
CA SER A 143 -6.72 12.26 7.85
C SER A 143 -7.88 13.24 7.87
N GLY A 144 -7.71 14.35 7.16
CA GLY A 144 -8.73 15.37 7.03
C GLY A 144 -8.87 15.84 5.59
N ARG A 145 -10.09 16.25 5.24
CA ARG A 145 -10.41 16.91 3.98
C ARG A 145 -11.19 18.19 4.27
N TYR A 146 -10.77 19.26 3.63
CA TYR A 146 -11.42 20.57 3.69
C TYR A 146 -11.73 21.06 2.27
N ASP A 147 -13.00 21.31 2.00
CA ASP A 147 -13.49 21.75 0.70
C ASP A 147 -13.75 23.26 0.71
N VAL A 148 -13.01 24.01 -0.10
CA VAL A 148 -13.08 25.47 -0.20
C VAL A 148 -13.85 25.87 -1.45
N GLY A 149 -15.05 26.41 -1.29
CA GLY A 149 -15.83 26.97 -2.39
C GLY A 149 -16.24 26.01 -3.50
N GLY A 150 -16.11 24.69 -3.30
CA GLY A 150 -16.55 23.65 -4.27
C GLY A 150 -15.56 23.37 -5.42
N GLN A 151 -14.51 24.16 -5.58
CA GLN A 151 -13.48 23.96 -6.62
C GLN A 151 -12.11 23.60 -6.06
N ILE A 152 -11.84 23.94 -4.81
CA ILE A 152 -10.57 23.70 -4.14
C ILE A 152 -10.81 22.69 -3.03
N THR A 153 -10.00 21.63 -3.01
CA THR A 153 -9.97 20.64 -1.95
C THR A 153 -8.57 20.57 -1.37
N VAL A 154 -8.45 20.67 -0.07
CA VAL A 154 -7.20 20.43 0.66
C VAL A 154 -7.39 19.19 1.51
N SER A 155 -6.45 18.26 1.45
CA SER A 155 -6.46 17.06 2.28
C SER A 155 -5.09 16.83 2.91
N GLY A 156 -5.10 16.40 4.16
CA GLY A 156 -3.90 16.06 4.90
C GLY A 156 -4.04 14.73 5.60
N SER A 157 -2.93 14.03 5.79
CA SER A 157 -2.87 12.83 6.61
C SER A 157 -1.56 12.77 7.37
N ALA A 158 -1.63 12.20 8.57
CA ALA A 158 -0.47 11.87 9.38
C ALA A 158 -0.66 10.46 9.94
N ARG A 159 0.38 9.63 9.95
CA ARG A 159 0.36 8.28 10.51
C ARG A 159 1.71 7.93 11.08
N THR A 160 1.71 7.35 12.27
CA THR A 160 2.88 6.68 12.84
C THR A 160 2.53 5.23 13.12
N GLN A 161 3.45 4.33 12.84
CA GLN A 161 3.24 2.90 13.04
C GLN A 161 4.55 2.17 13.32
N ARG A 162 4.44 1.09 14.09
CA ARG A 162 5.42 0.02 14.19
C ARG A 162 4.92 -1.19 13.41
N ALA A 163 5.73 -1.69 12.49
CA ALA A 163 5.37 -2.79 11.61
C ALA A 163 6.50 -3.82 11.50
N VAL A 164 6.20 -4.97 10.93
CA VAL A 164 7.15 -6.05 10.65
C VAL A 164 7.53 -5.99 9.18
N GLU A 165 8.84 -6.03 8.92
CA GLU A 165 9.35 -6.11 7.57
C GLU A 165 9.01 -7.48 6.95
N PRO A 166 8.39 -7.50 5.77
CA PRO A 166 8.10 -8.76 5.12
C PRO A 166 9.40 -9.44 4.68
N PRO A 167 9.55 -10.76 4.90
CA PRO A 167 10.76 -11.47 4.52
C PRO A 167 11.03 -11.53 3.01
N THR A 168 10.02 -11.20 2.19
CA THR A 168 10.18 -11.00 0.75
C THR A 168 10.94 -9.70 0.42
N SER A 169 11.06 -8.76 1.37
CA SER A 169 11.82 -7.52 1.17
C SER A 169 13.24 -7.82 0.67
N ALA A 170 13.67 -7.07 -0.32
CA ALA A 170 15.00 -7.15 -0.88
C ALA A 170 16.11 -6.89 0.15
N ALA A 171 15.78 -6.13 1.20
CA ALA A 171 16.69 -5.73 2.27
C ALA A 171 16.59 -6.57 3.54
N TYR A 172 15.75 -7.62 3.55
CA TYR A 172 15.53 -8.44 4.73
C TYR A 172 16.82 -9.14 5.19
N PRO A 173 17.20 -9.05 6.49
CA PRO A 173 18.41 -9.67 7.00
C PRO A 173 18.26 -11.20 7.05
N THR A 174 18.99 -11.92 6.20
CA THR A 174 18.87 -13.39 6.01
C THR A 174 19.27 -14.21 7.23
N ALA A 175 20.06 -13.64 8.15
CA ALA A 175 20.46 -14.29 9.40
C ALA A 175 19.53 -13.98 10.59
N ALA A 176 18.39 -13.32 10.34
CA ALA A 176 17.46 -12.91 11.40
C ALA A 176 16.70 -14.10 11.98
N ALA A 177 16.90 -14.37 13.28
CA ALA A 177 16.07 -15.28 14.05
C ALA A 177 14.78 -14.61 14.54
N ALA A 178 14.85 -13.32 14.90
CA ALA A 178 13.70 -12.53 15.26
C ALA A 178 13.08 -11.86 14.02
N ALA A 179 11.84 -11.43 14.11
CA ALA A 179 11.20 -10.63 13.07
C ALA A 179 11.88 -9.25 12.97
N SER A 180 12.27 -8.84 11.76
CA SER A 180 12.75 -7.47 11.52
C SER A 180 11.60 -6.50 11.68
N GLN A 181 11.71 -5.53 12.58
CA GLN A 181 10.69 -4.53 12.88
C GLN A 181 11.19 -3.14 12.55
N TYR A 182 10.26 -2.27 12.18
CA TYR A 182 10.56 -0.88 11.86
C TYR A 182 9.43 0.05 12.31
N GLN A 183 9.76 1.30 12.52
CA GLN A 183 8.81 2.38 12.77
C GLN A 183 8.82 3.34 11.60
N THR A 184 7.62 3.76 11.17
CA THR A 184 7.47 4.85 10.22
C THR A 184 6.60 5.95 10.80
N THR A 185 6.96 7.20 10.47
CA THR A 185 6.10 8.36 10.67
C THR A 185 5.95 9.04 9.32
N GLN A 186 4.71 9.20 8.87
CA GLN A 186 4.37 9.74 7.57
C GLN A 186 3.50 10.99 7.75
N PHE A 187 3.75 11.98 6.91
CA PHE A 187 2.91 13.15 6.76
C PHE A 187 2.69 13.42 5.28
N GLN A 188 1.47 13.74 4.88
CA GLN A 188 1.12 14.08 3.51
C GLN A 188 0.11 15.24 3.51
N LEU A 189 0.33 16.20 2.62
CA LEU A 189 -0.59 17.30 2.36
C LEU A 189 -0.82 17.38 0.85
N ASN A 190 -2.07 17.43 0.42
CA ASN A 190 -2.46 17.56 -0.97
C ASN A 190 -3.44 18.71 -1.14
N ALA A 191 -3.33 19.41 -2.28
CA ALA A 191 -4.30 20.40 -2.71
C ALA A 191 -4.73 20.10 -4.14
N GLY A 192 -6.01 20.27 -4.42
CA GLY A 192 -6.61 20.11 -5.73
C GLY A 192 -7.45 21.31 -6.12
N TYR A 193 -7.37 21.71 -7.38
CA TYR A 193 -8.19 22.77 -7.97
C TYR A 193 -8.79 22.23 -9.28
N ALA A 194 -10.11 22.27 -9.42
CA ALA A 194 -10.82 21.66 -10.53
C ALA A 194 -11.81 22.62 -11.19
N PRO A 195 -11.33 23.68 -11.91
CA PRO A 195 -12.19 24.58 -12.68
C PRO A 195 -12.57 23.94 -14.01
N GLY A 196 -13.78 23.40 -14.13
CA GLY A 196 -14.30 22.85 -15.38
C GLY A 196 -13.56 21.60 -15.87
N ARG A 197 -12.96 21.68 -17.06
CA ARG A 197 -12.24 20.53 -17.69
C ARG A 197 -10.80 20.35 -17.21
N LEU A 198 -10.23 21.35 -16.59
CA LEU A 198 -8.89 21.32 -16.06
C LEU A 198 -8.91 20.90 -14.59
N ARG A 199 -8.04 19.98 -14.20
CA ARG A 199 -7.78 19.64 -12.80
C ARG A 199 -6.29 19.77 -12.54
N LEU A 200 -5.94 20.56 -11.53
CA LEU A 200 -4.59 20.73 -11.03
C LEU A 200 -4.50 20.11 -9.64
N GLN A 201 -3.48 19.34 -9.38
CA GLN A 201 -3.23 18.72 -8.08
C GLN A 201 -1.77 18.93 -7.71
N GLY A 202 -1.51 19.20 -6.45
CA GLY A 202 -0.18 19.26 -5.88
C GLY A 202 -0.15 18.56 -4.53
N GLY A 203 0.98 17.96 -4.19
CA GLY A 203 1.14 17.29 -2.92
C GLY A 203 2.58 17.35 -2.44
N VAL A 204 2.75 17.39 -1.12
CA VAL A 204 4.03 17.24 -0.44
C VAL A 204 3.92 16.12 0.59
N GLY A 205 5.00 15.38 0.76
CA GLY A 205 5.07 14.27 1.68
C GLY A 205 6.38 14.25 2.44
N PHE A 206 6.34 13.72 3.64
CA PHE A 206 7.49 13.45 4.48
C PHE A 206 7.34 12.07 5.13
N VAL A 207 8.41 11.28 5.13
CA VAL A 207 8.47 9.97 5.78
C VAL A 207 9.76 9.86 6.58
N ALA A 208 9.65 9.52 7.85
CA ALA A 208 10.76 9.07 8.67
C ALA A 208 10.66 7.56 8.83
N LEU A 209 11.77 6.84 8.57
CA LEU A 209 11.89 5.39 8.65
C LEU A 209 13.02 5.02 9.61
N GLY A 210 12.73 4.19 10.60
CA GLY A 210 13.69 3.68 11.57
C GLY A 210 13.53 2.20 11.78
N PHE A 211 14.63 1.43 11.67
CA PHE A 211 14.67 -0.02 11.89
C PHE A 211 15.19 -0.34 13.28
N ASP A 212 14.60 -1.34 13.92
CA ASP A 212 15.11 -1.93 15.14
C ASP A 212 16.29 -2.86 14.82
N ASP A 213 17.20 -3.00 15.77
CA ASP A 213 18.25 -4.01 15.68
C ASP A 213 17.62 -5.41 15.80
N VAL A 214 18.16 -6.42 15.08
CA VAL A 214 17.56 -7.76 14.97
C VAL A 214 18.46 -8.83 15.55
N LEU A 215 17.91 -9.76 16.34
CA LEU A 215 18.60 -10.93 16.85
C LEU A 215 18.82 -11.98 15.76
N THR A 216 20.02 -12.60 15.76
CA THR A 216 20.39 -13.68 14.84
C THR A 216 20.27 -15.06 15.50
N PHE A 217 20.34 -16.13 14.69
CA PHE A 217 20.37 -17.51 15.19
C PHE A 217 21.54 -17.78 16.12
N GLY A 218 22.70 -17.13 15.94
CA GLY A 218 23.87 -17.26 16.79
C GLY A 218 23.88 -16.36 18.04
N ASN A 219 22.72 -15.83 18.45
CA ASN A 219 22.53 -14.86 19.55
C ASN A 219 23.30 -13.53 19.37
N GLY A 220 23.86 -13.27 18.18
CA GLY A 220 24.39 -11.96 17.82
C GLY A 220 23.26 -10.97 17.47
N VAL A 221 23.63 -9.72 17.27
CA VAL A 221 22.72 -8.64 16.89
C VAL A 221 23.17 -8.03 15.56
N ILE A 222 22.26 -7.93 14.60
CA ILE A 222 22.46 -7.16 13.38
C ILE A 222 21.89 -5.77 13.62
N SER A 223 22.76 -4.74 13.57
CA SER A 223 22.31 -3.37 13.58
C SER A 223 21.76 -2.97 12.20
N GLN A 224 20.55 -2.43 12.17
CA GLN A 224 19.91 -1.96 10.95
C GLN A 224 19.84 -0.42 10.87
N ARG A 225 20.54 0.28 11.76
CA ARG A 225 20.49 1.76 11.86
C ARG A 225 21.03 2.48 10.62
N ASN A 226 21.81 1.79 9.78
CA ASN A 226 22.26 2.28 8.47
C ASN A 226 21.12 2.35 7.43
N ARG A 227 19.95 1.77 7.72
CA ARG A 227 18.74 1.82 6.91
C ARG A 227 17.79 2.96 7.32
N ASN A 228 18.08 3.61 8.47
CA ASN A 228 17.26 4.74 8.94
C ASN A 228 17.39 5.92 7.97
N SER A 229 16.26 6.44 7.54
CA SER A 229 16.21 7.50 6.54
C SER A 229 15.04 8.47 6.76
N HIS A 230 15.19 9.65 6.18
CA HIS A 230 14.12 10.63 6.01
C HIS A 230 13.90 10.84 4.51
N THR A 231 12.65 10.84 4.10
CA THR A 231 12.27 11.09 2.71
C THR A 231 11.34 12.27 2.64
N SER A 232 11.70 13.26 1.84
CA SER A 232 10.86 14.40 1.49
C SER A 232 10.46 14.31 0.03
N SER A 233 9.21 14.59 -0.29
CA SER A 233 8.71 14.46 -1.66
C SER A 233 7.75 15.58 -2.03
N GLY A 234 7.69 15.88 -3.33
CA GLY A 234 6.74 16.79 -3.93
C GLY A 234 6.22 16.24 -5.25
N THR A 235 4.94 16.40 -5.52
CA THR A 235 4.30 15.95 -6.76
C THR A 235 3.34 17.01 -7.27
N GLY A 236 3.38 17.26 -8.59
CA GLY A 236 2.41 18.09 -9.30
C GLY A 236 1.78 17.30 -10.45
N ARG A 237 0.47 17.46 -10.66
CA ARG A 237 -0.27 16.83 -11.75
C ARG A 237 -1.24 17.82 -12.37
N ALA A 238 -1.24 17.89 -13.69
CA ALA A 238 -2.26 18.58 -14.47
C ALA A 238 -3.01 17.56 -15.30
N GLU A 239 -4.32 17.59 -15.25
CA GLU A 239 -5.20 16.67 -15.95
C GLU A 239 -6.24 17.47 -16.73
N TYR A 240 -6.46 17.12 -18.00
CA TYR A 240 -7.43 17.76 -18.87
C TYR A 240 -8.46 16.75 -19.40
N ALA A 241 -9.73 17.00 -19.13
CA ALA A 241 -10.84 16.17 -19.59
C ALA A 241 -11.08 16.39 -21.10
N LEU A 242 -10.78 15.36 -21.89
CA LEU A 242 -11.11 15.34 -23.33
C LEU A 242 -12.60 15.10 -23.53
N SER A 243 -13.17 14.19 -22.73
CA SER A 243 -14.59 13.84 -22.70
C SER A 243 -15.02 13.63 -21.23
N PRO A 244 -16.32 13.43 -20.96
CA PRO A 244 -16.78 13.03 -19.63
C PRO A 244 -16.13 11.73 -19.12
N ASP A 245 -15.65 10.88 -20.04
CA ASP A 245 -15.17 9.54 -19.75
C ASP A 245 -13.64 9.42 -19.75
N THR A 246 -12.93 10.40 -20.35
CA THR A 246 -11.49 10.29 -20.60
C THR A 246 -10.79 11.61 -20.32
N SER A 247 -9.69 11.56 -19.58
CA SER A 247 -8.81 12.69 -19.35
C SER A 247 -7.36 12.29 -19.66
N LEU A 248 -6.58 13.25 -20.16
CA LEU A 248 -5.11 13.11 -20.26
C LEU A 248 -4.45 13.84 -19.11
N PHE A 249 -3.31 13.33 -18.66
CA PHE A 249 -2.56 13.98 -17.60
C PHE A 249 -1.06 14.03 -17.90
N VAL A 250 -0.42 15.01 -17.27
CA VAL A 250 1.02 15.07 -17.05
C VAL A 250 1.29 15.20 -15.57
N GLN A 251 2.31 14.49 -15.08
CA GLN A 251 2.69 14.48 -13.67
C GLN A 251 4.20 14.56 -13.53
N GLY A 252 4.67 15.42 -12.63
CA GLY A 252 6.06 15.49 -12.22
C GLY A 252 6.18 15.22 -10.73
N SER A 253 7.21 14.49 -10.30
CA SER A 253 7.54 14.31 -8.89
C SER A 253 9.02 14.42 -8.63
N TYR A 254 9.34 14.95 -7.47
CA TYR A 254 10.67 15.03 -6.89
C TYR A 254 10.67 14.35 -5.53
N GLU A 255 11.76 13.68 -5.22
CA GLU A 255 11.97 12.99 -3.97
C GLU A 255 13.42 13.10 -3.55
N ARG A 256 13.65 13.40 -2.28
CA ARG A 256 14.94 13.39 -1.62
C ARG A 256 14.93 12.35 -0.50
N VAL A 257 15.88 11.41 -0.55
CA VAL A 257 16.12 10.44 0.52
C VAL A 257 17.44 10.75 1.20
N ASP A 258 17.42 10.94 2.51
CA ASP A 258 18.57 11.20 3.35
C ASP A 258 18.73 10.07 4.38
N TYR A 259 19.87 9.37 4.34
CA TYR A 259 20.22 8.34 5.30
C TYR A 259 21.02 8.92 6.46
N ALA A 260 20.65 8.55 7.70
CA ALA A 260 21.25 9.10 8.91
C ALA A 260 22.70 8.59 9.17
N ARG A 261 23.09 7.45 8.58
CA ARG A 261 24.37 6.78 8.84
C ARG A 261 24.97 6.21 7.55
N PRO A 262 26.32 6.06 7.48
CA PRO A 262 26.95 5.35 6.38
C PRO A 262 26.47 3.89 6.36
N LEU A 263 26.55 3.28 5.16
CA LEU A 263 26.13 1.89 4.97
C LEU A 263 26.99 0.90 5.76
N ALA A 264 28.32 1.13 5.72
CA ALA A 264 29.33 0.40 6.49
C ALA A 264 30.54 1.32 6.74
N SER A 265 31.52 0.85 7.53
CA SER A 265 32.76 1.59 7.75
C SER A 265 33.46 1.89 6.42
N GLY A 266 33.68 3.19 6.14
CA GLY A 266 34.30 3.66 4.89
C GLY A 266 33.40 3.59 3.64
N ILE A 267 32.13 3.12 3.77
CA ILE A 267 31.20 3.05 2.64
C ILE A 267 30.04 4.01 2.90
N PRO A 268 29.91 5.09 2.10
CA PRO A 268 28.80 6.06 2.25
C PRO A 268 27.46 5.39 1.99
N ASN A 269 26.39 5.98 2.53
CA ASN A 269 25.03 5.54 2.26
C ASN A 269 24.51 6.16 0.94
N ARG A 270 23.27 5.81 0.58
CA ARG A 270 22.60 6.08 -0.71
C ARG A 270 21.68 7.29 -0.67
N SER A 271 22.05 8.33 0.07
CA SER A 271 21.30 9.60 -0.01
C SER A 271 21.22 10.04 -1.47
N SER A 272 20.04 10.39 -1.91
CA SER A 272 19.76 10.53 -3.35
C SER A 272 18.59 11.45 -3.65
N ASP A 273 18.64 12.02 -4.86
CA ASP A 273 17.55 12.77 -5.47
C ASP A 273 16.92 11.96 -6.60
N THR A 274 15.60 11.88 -6.61
CA THR A 274 14.84 11.21 -7.66
C THR A 274 13.89 12.18 -8.35
N TYR A 275 13.96 12.24 -9.66
CA TYR A 275 13.05 12.99 -10.52
C TYR A 275 12.25 12.01 -11.38
N ARG A 276 10.94 12.20 -11.46
CA ARG A 276 10.07 11.40 -12.30
C ARG A 276 9.09 12.29 -13.04
N ALA A 277 8.92 12.03 -14.33
CA ALA A 277 7.92 12.66 -15.18
C ALA A 277 7.08 11.57 -15.87
N LEU A 278 5.77 11.71 -15.83
CA LEU A 278 4.79 10.79 -16.41
C LEU A 278 3.80 11.57 -17.28
N GLY A 279 3.41 10.95 -18.41
CA GLY A 279 2.24 11.32 -19.18
C GLY A 279 1.32 10.12 -19.31
N GLY A 280 0.00 10.36 -19.34
CA GLY A 280 -0.92 9.24 -19.38
C GLY A 280 -2.37 9.66 -19.54
N ALA A 281 -3.26 8.68 -19.32
CA ALA A 281 -4.70 8.86 -19.38
C ALA A 281 -5.40 8.24 -18.17
N THR A 282 -6.47 8.87 -17.75
CA THR A 282 -7.49 8.31 -16.86
C THR A 282 -8.79 8.14 -17.63
N PHE A 283 -9.49 7.07 -17.38
CA PHE A 283 -10.74 6.77 -18.09
C PHE A 283 -11.71 5.97 -17.23
N ASP A 284 -12.99 6.14 -17.54
CA ASP A 284 -14.12 5.36 -17.02
C ASP A 284 -15.04 5.04 -18.20
N LEU A 285 -14.65 4.01 -18.98
CA LEU A 285 -15.29 3.64 -20.23
C LEU A 285 -16.47 2.71 -19.95
N SER A 286 -17.66 3.22 -20.16
CA SER A 286 -18.92 2.47 -19.95
C SER A 286 -19.06 1.94 -18.52
N THR A 287 -19.86 0.89 -18.35
CA THR A 287 -20.04 0.16 -17.09
C THR A 287 -19.03 -0.99 -16.92
N LEU A 288 -17.99 -1.09 -17.77
CA LEU A 288 -17.15 -2.28 -17.82
C LEU A 288 -15.69 -2.04 -17.40
N LEU A 289 -15.15 -0.86 -17.71
CA LEU A 289 -13.71 -0.63 -17.54
C LEU A 289 -13.41 0.78 -17.09
N ARG A 290 -12.67 0.91 -16.01
CA ARG A 290 -12.11 2.19 -15.56
C ARG A 290 -10.65 2.03 -15.16
N GLY A 291 -9.90 3.13 -15.16
CA GLY A 291 -8.53 3.08 -14.69
C GLY A 291 -7.67 4.27 -15.06
N SER A 292 -6.40 4.08 -14.82
CA SER A 292 -5.33 5.03 -15.15
C SER A 292 -4.12 4.29 -15.68
N VAL A 293 -3.52 4.83 -16.73
CA VAL A 293 -2.24 4.34 -17.27
C VAL A 293 -1.32 5.53 -17.49
N GLY A 294 -0.05 5.36 -17.15
CA GLY A 294 0.98 6.38 -17.32
C GLY A 294 2.31 5.76 -17.71
N ILE A 295 3.05 6.45 -18.55
CA ILE A 295 4.42 6.11 -18.95
C ILE A 295 5.28 7.36 -18.89
N GLY A 296 6.56 7.20 -18.59
CA GLY A 296 7.45 8.33 -18.47
C GLY A 296 8.89 7.95 -18.25
N TYR A 297 9.63 8.84 -17.64
CA TYR A 297 11.03 8.68 -17.32
C TYR A 297 11.30 8.96 -15.85
N ILE A 298 12.18 8.15 -15.25
CA ILE A 298 12.65 8.32 -13.86
C ILE A 298 14.17 8.36 -13.86
N ARG A 299 14.73 9.21 -13.02
CA ARG A 299 16.18 9.29 -12.77
C ARG A 299 16.43 9.48 -11.29
N ARG A 300 17.29 8.61 -10.72
CA ARG A 300 17.82 8.72 -9.36
C ARG A 300 19.32 8.99 -9.41
N SER A 301 19.75 10.04 -8.71
CA SER A 301 21.14 10.48 -8.61
C SER A 301 21.57 10.41 -7.15
N TYR A 302 22.70 9.75 -6.87
CA TYR A 302 23.24 9.55 -5.53
C TYR A 302 24.27 10.63 -5.20
N ASP A 303 24.33 11.06 -3.93
CA ASP A 303 25.32 12.02 -3.44
C ASP A 303 26.74 11.46 -3.50
N ALA A 304 26.88 10.17 -3.17
CA ALA A 304 28.16 9.50 -3.14
C ALA A 304 28.59 9.04 -4.54
N ALA A 305 29.74 9.50 -5.02
CA ALA A 305 30.27 9.24 -6.36
C ALA A 305 30.51 7.74 -6.66
N ILE A 306 30.61 6.89 -5.65
CA ILE A 306 30.73 5.42 -5.84
C ILE A 306 29.46 4.80 -6.42
N TYR A 307 28.30 5.43 -6.25
CA TYR A 307 27.04 4.97 -6.79
C TYR A 307 26.71 5.69 -8.08
N ARG A 308 26.55 4.93 -9.16
CA ARG A 308 26.17 5.50 -10.45
C ARG A 308 24.69 5.85 -10.46
N SER A 309 24.35 7.01 -11.00
CA SER A 309 22.96 7.38 -11.25
C SER A 309 22.25 6.32 -12.07
N ILE A 310 20.99 6.07 -11.73
CA ILE A 310 20.12 5.10 -12.40
C ILE A 310 18.99 5.89 -13.06
N GLY A 311 18.75 5.61 -14.34
CA GLY A 311 17.64 6.23 -15.07
C GLY A 311 17.04 5.27 -16.07
N GLY A 312 15.81 5.53 -16.47
CA GLY A 312 15.11 4.71 -17.44
C GLY A 312 13.62 4.98 -17.53
N LEU A 313 12.95 4.16 -18.30
CA LEU A 313 11.50 4.20 -18.42
C LEU A 313 10.86 3.85 -17.08
N THR A 314 9.80 4.57 -16.73
CA THR A 314 8.88 4.27 -15.64
C THR A 314 7.47 4.12 -16.21
N ALA A 315 6.67 3.28 -15.61
CA ALA A 315 5.28 3.06 -15.99
C ALA A 315 4.45 2.75 -14.76
N GLU A 316 3.20 3.17 -14.79
CA GLU A 316 2.20 2.78 -13.80
C GLU A 316 0.87 2.52 -14.48
N ALA A 317 0.14 1.51 -14.01
CA ALA A 317 -1.19 1.17 -14.50
C ALA A 317 -2.04 0.67 -13.33
N ARG A 318 -3.30 1.09 -13.33
CA ARG A 318 -4.37 0.50 -12.52
C ARG A 318 -5.62 0.42 -13.38
N LEU A 319 -6.09 -0.79 -13.61
CA LEU A 319 -7.28 -1.06 -14.41
C LEU A 319 -8.27 -1.85 -13.56
N GLU A 320 -9.52 -1.47 -13.60
CA GLU A 320 -10.61 -2.16 -12.94
C GLU A 320 -11.65 -2.54 -13.99
N TYR A 321 -11.87 -3.85 -14.13
CA TYR A 321 -12.83 -4.44 -15.06
C TYR A 321 -13.98 -5.07 -14.29
N PHE A 322 -15.20 -4.79 -14.72
CA PHE A 322 -16.46 -5.18 -14.08
C PHE A 322 -17.25 -6.11 -15.02
N PRO A 323 -16.87 -7.40 -15.16
CA PRO A 323 -17.60 -8.33 -16.03
C PRO A 323 -19.04 -8.54 -15.60
N SER A 324 -19.34 -8.31 -14.34
CA SER A 324 -20.68 -8.27 -13.78
C SER A 324 -20.70 -7.35 -12.55
N PRO A 325 -21.89 -6.93 -12.08
CA PRO A 325 -21.98 -6.18 -10.82
C PRO A 325 -21.41 -6.94 -9.62
N LEU A 326 -21.32 -8.25 -9.67
CA LEU A 326 -20.84 -9.12 -8.57
C LEU A 326 -19.35 -9.46 -8.68
N THR A 327 -18.64 -8.95 -9.70
CA THR A 327 -17.24 -9.30 -9.92
C THR A 327 -16.45 -8.08 -10.29
N THR A 328 -15.35 -7.86 -9.57
CA THR A 328 -14.35 -6.83 -9.88
C THR A 328 -13.01 -7.50 -10.15
N VAL A 329 -12.42 -7.21 -11.30
CA VAL A 329 -11.06 -7.65 -11.66
C VAL A 329 -10.16 -6.43 -11.67
N THR A 330 -9.13 -6.41 -10.84
CA THR A 330 -8.17 -5.30 -10.75
C THR A 330 -6.81 -5.75 -11.24
N LEU A 331 -6.27 -5.08 -12.24
CA LEU A 331 -4.89 -5.22 -12.71
C LEU A 331 -4.10 -4.00 -12.28
N THR A 332 -2.97 -4.23 -11.62
CA THR A 332 -2.00 -3.18 -11.26
C THR A 332 -0.65 -3.51 -11.85
N GLY A 333 0.10 -2.50 -12.25
CA GLY A 333 1.46 -2.65 -12.75
C GLY A 333 2.28 -1.40 -12.46
N ARG A 334 3.57 -1.59 -12.14
CA ARG A 334 4.46 -0.49 -11.80
C ARG A 334 5.91 -0.83 -12.13
N ARG A 335 6.66 0.18 -12.57
CA ARG A 335 8.10 0.11 -12.76
C ARG A 335 8.76 1.34 -12.16
N LEU A 336 9.61 1.12 -11.14
CA LEU A 336 10.31 2.17 -10.36
C LEU A 336 11.80 1.85 -10.20
N ILE A 337 12.53 2.79 -9.58
CA ILE A 337 13.91 2.62 -9.12
C ILE A 337 13.90 2.71 -7.60
N GLU A 338 14.51 1.73 -6.95
CA GLU A 338 14.63 1.63 -5.49
C GLU A 338 16.07 1.47 -5.04
N ASP A 339 16.34 1.77 -3.76
CA ASP A 339 17.68 1.66 -3.17
C ASP A 339 18.03 0.21 -2.83
N ALA A 340 19.24 -0.22 -3.21
CA ALA A 340 19.74 -1.52 -2.79
C ALA A 340 20.17 -1.50 -1.33
N SER A 341 20.11 -2.63 -0.63
CA SER A 341 20.52 -2.76 0.77
C SER A 341 21.96 -3.24 0.98
N PHE A 342 22.65 -3.67 -0.08
CA PHE A 342 24.00 -4.23 -0.01
C PHE A 342 25.03 -3.34 -0.73
N THR A 343 26.32 -3.51 -0.37
CA THR A 343 27.39 -2.54 -0.66
C THR A 343 27.72 -2.35 -2.15
N ASN A 344 27.46 -3.35 -2.99
CA ASN A 344 27.91 -3.36 -4.39
C ASN A 344 26.90 -2.76 -5.38
N SER A 345 25.79 -2.19 -4.91
CA SER A 345 24.76 -1.59 -5.76
C SER A 345 24.20 -0.31 -5.14
N GLY A 346 24.02 0.71 -5.91
CA GLY A 346 23.28 1.91 -5.48
C GLY A 346 21.78 1.63 -5.39
N GLY A 347 21.21 0.91 -6.35
CA GLY A 347 19.79 0.63 -6.42
C GLY A 347 19.45 -0.43 -7.47
N PHE A 348 18.16 -0.69 -7.59
CA PHE A 348 17.63 -1.65 -8.53
C PHE A 348 16.39 -1.11 -9.26
N VAL A 349 16.08 -1.72 -10.39
CA VAL A 349 14.82 -1.50 -11.09
C VAL A 349 13.83 -2.55 -10.61
N ASN A 350 12.77 -2.08 -9.94
CA ASN A 350 11.65 -2.88 -9.48
C ASN A 350 10.55 -2.87 -10.54
N ASN A 351 10.05 -4.05 -10.91
CA ASN A 351 8.89 -4.21 -11.78
C ASN A 351 7.89 -5.08 -11.05
N THR A 352 6.68 -4.57 -10.84
CA THR A 352 5.59 -5.30 -10.20
C THR A 352 4.38 -5.36 -11.11
N ALA A 353 3.68 -6.50 -11.07
CA ALA A 353 2.37 -6.67 -11.68
C ALA A 353 1.51 -7.54 -10.77
N ALA A 354 0.24 -7.19 -10.61
CA ALA A 354 -0.70 -7.99 -9.83
C ALA A 354 -2.09 -8.00 -10.48
N LEU A 355 -2.70 -9.16 -10.47
CA LEU A 355 -4.09 -9.39 -10.86
C LEU A 355 -4.87 -9.84 -9.63
N ARG A 356 -5.97 -9.16 -9.34
CA ARG A 356 -6.89 -9.48 -8.25
C ARG A 356 -8.31 -9.64 -8.80
N VAL A 357 -9.01 -10.64 -8.29
CA VAL A 357 -10.43 -10.86 -8.55
C VAL A 357 -11.16 -10.86 -7.21
N ASP A 358 -12.18 -10.01 -7.10
CA ASP A 358 -13.12 -9.99 -5.98
C ASP A 358 -14.50 -10.37 -6.51
N HIS A 359 -15.15 -11.36 -5.88
CA HIS A 359 -16.44 -11.87 -6.30
C HIS A 359 -17.42 -11.98 -5.12
N GLU A 360 -18.60 -11.38 -5.28
CA GLU A 360 -19.72 -11.52 -4.35
C GLU A 360 -20.52 -12.78 -4.73
N LEU A 361 -20.15 -13.92 -4.14
CA LEU A 361 -20.88 -15.17 -4.36
C LEU A 361 -22.30 -15.10 -3.79
N LEU A 362 -22.42 -14.56 -2.59
CA LEU A 362 -23.66 -14.20 -1.91
C LEU A 362 -23.45 -12.84 -1.22
N ARG A 363 -24.51 -12.12 -0.88
CA ARG A 363 -24.38 -10.81 -0.21
C ARG A 363 -23.52 -10.84 1.06
N TYR A 364 -23.47 -11.99 1.71
CA TYR A 364 -22.69 -12.23 2.92
C TYR A 364 -21.45 -13.13 2.71
N VAL A 365 -21.18 -13.60 1.47
CA VAL A 365 -20.00 -14.39 1.13
C VAL A 365 -19.21 -13.71 0.03
N LEU A 366 -18.03 -13.23 0.37
CA LEU A 366 -17.11 -12.58 -0.55
C LEU A 366 -15.90 -13.51 -0.78
N LEU A 367 -15.58 -13.73 -2.04
CA LEU A 367 -14.41 -14.47 -2.47
C LEU A 367 -13.37 -13.49 -3.03
N ASN A 368 -12.11 -13.79 -2.79
CA ASN A 368 -11.02 -13.07 -3.45
C ASN A 368 -9.93 -14.04 -3.90
N ALA A 369 -9.29 -13.72 -5.00
CA ALA A 369 -8.10 -14.40 -5.48
C ALA A 369 -7.14 -13.35 -6.04
N GLN A 370 -5.84 -13.55 -5.83
CA GLN A 370 -4.83 -12.62 -6.31
C GLN A 370 -3.56 -13.37 -6.69
N VAL A 371 -2.92 -12.92 -7.77
CA VAL A 371 -1.57 -13.32 -8.14
C VAL A 371 -0.75 -12.07 -8.39
N GLY A 372 0.46 -12.02 -7.85
CA GLY A 372 1.42 -10.93 -8.03
C GLY A 372 2.77 -11.47 -8.46
N TYR A 373 3.44 -10.71 -9.29
CA TYR A 373 4.81 -10.95 -9.71
C TYR A 373 5.65 -9.69 -9.52
N GLU A 374 6.83 -9.87 -8.95
CA GLU A 374 7.82 -8.81 -8.75
C GLU A 374 9.17 -9.27 -9.27
N ARG A 375 9.86 -8.37 -9.97
CA ARG A 375 11.23 -8.58 -10.43
C ARG A 375 12.09 -7.39 -10.10
N ASP A 376 13.15 -7.63 -9.32
CA ASP A 376 14.20 -6.67 -9.01
C ASP A 376 15.46 -6.98 -9.82
N THR A 377 15.97 -5.97 -10.50
CA THR A 377 17.22 -6.08 -11.28
C THR A 377 18.19 -5.03 -10.77
N TYR A 378 19.20 -5.48 -10.04
CA TYR A 378 20.18 -4.60 -9.41
C TYR A 378 21.13 -3.99 -10.43
N ARG A 379 21.52 -2.75 -10.22
CA ARG A 379 22.47 -2.02 -11.06
C ARG A 379 23.86 -2.05 -10.46
N GLY A 380 24.87 -2.40 -11.27
CA GLY A 380 26.25 -2.58 -10.79
C GLY A 380 26.52 -3.94 -10.12
N SER A 381 25.53 -4.85 -10.14
CA SER A 381 25.62 -6.21 -9.60
C SER A 381 24.92 -7.19 -10.53
N ASN A 382 25.25 -8.49 -10.41
CA ASN A 382 24.55 -9.58 -11.06
C ASN A 382 23.33 -10.08 -10.29
N ALA A 383 22.99 -9.42 -9.16
CA ALA A 383 21.88 -9.79 -8.34
C ALA A 383 20.53 -9.57 -9.04
N LYS A 384 19.65 -10.56 -8.91
CA LYS A 384 18.27 -10.54 -9.37
C LYS A 384 17.39 -11.21 -8.34
N LEU A 385 16.19 -10.69 -8.17
CA LEU A 385 15.18 -11.23 -7.28
C LEU A 385 13.88 -11.36 -8.08
N ASP A 386 13.30 -12.54 -8.07
CA ASP A 386 11.98 -12.81 -8.62
C ASP A 386 11.07 -13.30 -7.49
N ILE A 387 9.91 -12.68 -7.32
CA ILE A 387 8.92 -13.04 -6.29
C ILE A 387 7.59 -13.28 -7.00
N VAL A 388 6.99 -14.44 -6.73
CA VAL A 388 5.61 -14.75 -7.10
C VAL A 388 4.82 -14.93 -5.82
N ARG A 389 3.68 -14.26 -5.73
CA ARG A 389 2.72 -14.43 -4.65
C ARG A 389 1.38 -14.80 -5.20
N ALA A 390 0.79 -15.91 -4.72
CA ALA A 390 -0.58 -16.29 -4.99
C ALA A 390 -1.36 -16.31 -3.69
N SER A 391 -2.55 -15.78 -3.67
CA SER A 391 -3.44 -15.84 -2.50
C SER A 391 -4.89 -16.03 -2.90
N GLY A 392 -5.65 -16.69 -2.03
CA GLY A 392 -7.08 -16.84 -2.15
C GLY A 392 -7.74 -16.77 -0.78
N GLY A 393 -8.96 -16.27 -0.74
CA GLY A 393 -9.67 -16.13 0.54
C GLY A 393 -11.17 -16.07 0.37
N VAL A 394 -11.85 -16.34 1.48
CA VAL A 394 -13.29 -16.21 1.64
C VAL A 394 -13.56 -15.38 2.90
N ARG A 395 -14.50 -14.46 2.80
CA ARG A 395 -15.07 -13.75 3.93
C ARG A 395 -16.55 -14.07 4.02
N TYR A 396 -16.96 -14.56 5.16
CA TYR A 396 -18.36 -14.81 5.51
C TYR A 396 -18.78 -13.77 6.56
N VAL A 397 -19.71 -12.89 6.20
CA VAL A 397 -20.25 -11.85 7.08
C VAL A 397 -21.51 -12.43 7.73
N LEU A 398 -21.38 -12.88 8.97
CA LEU A 398 -22.48 -13.53 9.70
C LEU A 398 -23.58 -12.53 10.07
N THR A 399 -23.16 -11.41 10.64
CA THR A 399 -24.03 -10.33 11.10
C THR A 399 -23.29 -9.00 10.97
N ARG A 400 -23.93 -7.89 11.35
CA ARG A 400 -23.23 -6.58 11.49
C ARG A 400 -22.08 -6.59 12.49
N ILE A 401 -22.13 -7.53 13.45
CA ILE A 401 -21.18 -7.61 14.56
C ILE A 401 -20.08 -8.65 14.28
N PHE A 402 -20.42 -9.77 13.64
CA PHE A 402 -19.50 -10.90 13.51
C PHE A 402 -19.26 -11.28 12.04
N GLY A 403 -18.01 -11.60 11.74
CA GLY A 403 -17.59 -12.15 10.47
C GLY A 403 -16.47 -13.18 10.65
N ILE A 404 -16.38 -14.12 9.74
CA ILE A 404 -15.31 -15.13 9.68
C ILE A 404 -14.58 -14.98 8.35
N GLY A 405 -13.27 -15.14 8.37
CA GLY A 405 -12.41 -15.13 7.19
C GLY A 405 -11.52 -16.37 7.15
N ALA A 406 -11.28 -16.90 5.96
CA ALA A 406 -10.23 -17.89 5.75
C ALA A 406 -9.42 -17.49 4.52
N SER A 407 -8.11 -17.66 4.58
CA SER A 407 -7.23 -17.37 3.44
C SER A 407 -6.02 -18.27 3.40
N VAL A 408 -5.51 -18.46 2.19
CA VAL A 408 -4.24 -19.13 1.92
C VAL A 408 -3.38 -18.18 1.08
N THR A 409 -2.09 -18.13 1.40
CA THR A 409 -1.09 -17.38 0.62
C THR A 409 0.12 -18.28 0.38
N HIS A 410 0.61 -18.28 -0.85
CA HIS A 410 1.82 -18.98 -1.24
C HIS A 410 2.81 -17.98 -1.84
N ASP A 411 3.99 -17.87 -1.23
CA ASP A 411 5.10 -17.02 -1.64
C ASP A 411 6.22 -17.89 -2.23
N LEU A 412 6.70 -17.52 -3.41
CA LEU A 412 7.89 -18.08 -4.05
C LEU A 412 8.89 -16.93 -4.24
N ARG A 413 10.08 -17.05 -3.66
CA ARG A 413 11.17 -16.11 -3.81
C ARG A 413 12.38 -16.82 -4.42
N SER A 414 12.82 -16.35 -5.57
CA SER A 414 14.02 -16.83 -6.27
C SER A 414 15.07 -15.72 -6.27
N ALA A 415 16.15 -15.91 -5.55
CA ALA A 415 17.25 -14.98 -5.43
C ALA A 415 18.47 -15.53 -6.18
N LYS A 416 19.07 -14.74 -7.07
CA LYS A 416 20.22 -15.12 -7.89
C LYS A 416 21.27 -14.03 -7.85
N GLY A 417 22.56 -14.43 -7.84
CA GLY A 417 23.69 -13.51 -7.79
C GLY A 417 24.04 -13.07 -6.37
N THR A 418 25.15 -12.33 -6.27
CA THR A 418 25.73 -11.92 -4.99
C THR A 418 24.89 -10.81 -4.35
N GLY A 419 24.45 -11.04 -3.10
CA GLY A 419 23.69 -10.06 -2.32
C GLY A 419 22.16 -10.14 -2.50
N ALA A 420 21.64 -11.02 -3.35
CA ALA A 420 20.19 -11.13 -3.59
C ALA A 420 19.42 -11.79 -2.42
N GLY A 421 20.12 -12.29 -1.39
CA GLY A 421 19.52 -12.97 -0.25
C GLY A 421 19.22 -14.44 -0.53
N THR A 422 18.25 -15.03 0.19
CA THR A 422 17.93 -16.46 0.15
C THR A 422 16.70 -16.72 -0.71
N SER A 423 16.73 -17.78 -1.52
CA SER A 423 15.54 -18.34 -2.17
C SER A 423 14.71 -19.10 -1.15
N TYR A 424 13.41 -19.08 -1.26
CA TYR A 424 12.51 -19.86 -0.42
C TYR A 424 11.11 -19.97 -1.01
N HIS A 425 10.31 -20.84 -0.44
CA HIS A 425 8.86 -20.83 -0.59
C HIS A 425 8.18 -20.98 0.76
N GLU A 426 7.02 -20.39 0.90
CA GLU A 426 6.22 -20.41 2.12
C GLU A 426 4.73 -20.48 1.78
N THR A 427 4.01 -21.38 2.46
CA THR A 427 2.55 -21.41 2.43
C THR A 427 2.01 -21.04 3.81
N ARG A 428 1.09 -20.07 3.82
CA ARG A 428 0.42 -19.63 5.05
C ARG A 428 -1.07 -19.83 4.94
N PHE A 429 -1.65 -20.39 5.99
CA PHE A 429 -3.10 -20.52 6.16
C PHE A 429 -3.54 -19.64 7.33
N LEU A 430 -4.61 -18.89 7.14
CA LEU A 430 -5.17 -18.01 8.17
C LEU A 430 -6.67 -18.26 8.31
N LEU A 431 -7.13 -18.33 9.54
CA LEU A 431 -8.55 -18.34 9.91
C LEU A 431 -8.80 -17.19 10.88
N SER A 432 -9.67 -16.26 10.53
CA SER A 432 -9.95 -15.07 11.34
C SER A 432 -11.41 -15.01 11.78
N LEU A 433 -11.62 -14.51 13.01
CA LEU A 433 -12.90 -14.08 13.56
C LEU A 433 -12.84 -12.58 13.79
N VAL A 434 -13.82 -11.88 13.28
CA VAL A 434 -13.96 -10.43 13.42
C VAL A 434 -15.19 -10.13 14.27
N ALA A 435 -15.00 -9.26 15.27
CA ALA A 435 -16.07 -8.62 16.01
C ALA A 435 -15.98 -7.10 15.81
N GLN A 436 -17.09 -6.47 15.44
CA GLN A 436 -17.15 -5.02 15.13
C GLN A 436 -18.49 -4.43 15.56
N LYS A 437 -18.54 -3.09 15.70
CA LYS A 437 -19.80 -2.39 16.05
C LYS A 437 -19.95 -1.10 15.24
#